data_52839ee1d03cdbbfe0dc53979b5f47ed
#
_entry.id   52839ee1d03cdbbfe0dc53979b5f47ed
#
_cell.length_a   1.000
_cell.length_b   1.000
_cell.length_c   1.000
_cell.angle_alpha   90.00
_cell.angle_beta   90.00
_cell.angle_gamma   90.00
#
_symmetry.space_group_name_H-M   'P 1'
#
loop_
_entity.id
_entity.type
_entity.pdbx_description
1 polymer ?
#
loop_
_entity_poly.entity_id
_entity_poly.type
_entity_poly.pdbx_seq_one_letter_code
_entity_poly.pdbx_strand_id
1 'polypeptide(L)' 'MTCSEWLKNELDSSSDPVLCDTIRAKAKELGYSKRELKEVRVKLGVKTFHLINEDSETNWFWYLPEEGNNA' A
#
# COMPACT_ATOMS: atom_id res chain seq x y z
N MET A 1 4.34 17.05 1.97
CA MET A 1 3.47 15.87 2.12
C MET A 1 4.17 14.83 2.97
N THR A 2 3.48 14.27 3.93
CA THR A 2 4.05 13.23 4.76
C THR A 2 3.91 11.88 4.09
N CYS A 3 4.66 10.90 4.57
CA CYS A 3 4.57 9.53 4.06
C CYS A 3 3.14 9.01 4.20
N SER A 4 2.49 9.34 5.29
CA SER A 4 1.12 8.92 5.57
C SER A 4 0.15 9.48 4.52
N GLU A 5 0.26 10.77 4.24
CA GLU A 5 -0.59 11.40 3.24
C GLU A 5 -0.32 10.84 1.85
N TRP A 6 0.95 10.63 1.55
CA TRP A 6 1.32 10.10 0.25
C TRP A 6 0.75 8.71 0.04
N LEU A 7 0.92 7.83 1.03
CA LEU A 7 0.45 6.46 0.90
C LEU A 7 -1.07 6.41 0.80
N LYS A 8 -1.75 7.22 1.59
CA LYS A 8 -3.19 7.29 1.53
C LYS A 8 -3.66 7.72 0.15
N ASN A 9 -3.02 8.74 -0.41
CA ASN A 9 -3.38 9.21 -1.75
C ASN A 9 -3.12 8.18 -2.82
N GLU A 10 -2.00 7.47 -2.71
CA GLU A 10 -1.68 6.42 -3.67
C GLU A 10 -2.72 5.32 -3.69
N LEU A 11 -3.18 4.93 -2.52
CA LEU A 11 -4.16 3.85 -2.42
C LEU A 11 -5.58 4.33 -2.72
N ASP A 12 -5.88 5.58 -2.37
CA ASP A 12 -7.21 6.13 -2.66
C ASP A 12 -7.42 6.42 -4.14
N SER A 13 -6.38 6.84 -4.84
CA SER A 13 -6.54 7.20 -6.24
C SER A 13 -6.65 5.96 -7.11
N SER A 14 -6.36 4.80 -6.58
CA SER A 14 -6.45 3.58 -7.34
C SER A 14 -7.73 2.86 -6.95
N SER A 15 -8.54 2.50 -7.91
CA SER A 15 -9.75 1.76 -7.61
C SER A 15 -9.44 0.29 -7.34
N ASP A 16 -8.24 -0.15 -7.68
CA ASP A 16 -7.83 -1.53 -7.48
C ASP A 16 -6.66 -1.58 -6.51
N PRO A 17 -6.43 -2.72 -5.87
CA PRO A 17 -5.25 -2.86 -5.02
C PRO A 17 -3.97 -2.60 -5.79
N VAL A 18 -2.99 -2.03 -5.11
CA VAL A 18 -1.73 -1.63 -5.73
C VAL A 18 -0.64 -2.63 -5.35
N LEU A 19 0.16 -3.00 -6.32
CA LEU A 19 1.24 -3.95 -6.10
C LEU A 19 2.22 -3.39 -5.08
N CYS A 20 2.56 -4.20 -4.10
CA CYS A 20 3.46 -3.79 -3.02
C CYS A 20 4.80 -3.30 -3.54
N ASP A 21 5.34 -3.98 -4.55
CA ASP A 21 6.63 -3.59 -5.12
C ASP A 21 6.58 -2.19 -5.73
N THR A 22 5.46 -1.83 -6.34
CA THR A 22 5.27 -0.50 -6.91
C THR A 22 5.28 0.56 -5.81
N ILE A 23 4.60 0.27 -4.71
CA ILE A 23 4.57 1.18 -3.56
C ILE A 23 5.97 1.38 -2.99
N ARG A 24 6.71 0.29 -2.84
CA ARG A 24 8.06 0.36 -2.28
C ARG A 24 9.00 1.13 -3.18
N ALA A 25 8.90 0.94 -4.49
CA ALA A 25 9.75 1.64 -5.44
C ALA A 25 9.49 3.14 -5.40
N LYS A 26 8.23 3.53 -5.37
CA LYS A 26 7.88 4.95 -5.30
C LYS A 26 8.30 5.58 -3.97
N ALA A 27 8.13 4.84 -2.89
CA ALA A 27 8.52 5.33 -1.57
C ALA A 27 10.02 5.58 -1.52
N LYS A 28 10.80 4.68 -2.11
CA LYS A 28 12.23 4.82 -2.15
C LYS A 28 12.65 6.06 -2.95
N GLU A 29 11.98 6.29 -4.07
CA GLU A 29 12.25 7.46 -4.90
C GLU A 29 11.99 8.75 -4.13
N LEU A 30 10.97 8.74 -3.29
CA LEU A 30 10.60 9.92 -2.53
C LEU A 30 11.39 10.07 -1.24
N GLY A 31 12.24 9.10 -0.94
CA GLY A 31 13.09 9.18 0.25
C GLY A 31 12.48 8.64 1.51
N TYR A 32 11.38 7.91 1.41
CA TYR A 32 10.78 7.30 2.60
C TYR A 32 11.46 5.96 2.89
N SER A 33 11.70 5.68 4.16
CA SER A 33 12.36 4.45 4.55
C SER A 33 11.34 3.31 4.65
N LYS A 34 11.85 2.08 4.64
CA LYS A 34 10.99 0.92 4.83
C LYS A 34 10.27 0.98 6.17
N ARG A 35 10.95 1.49 7.16
CA ARG A 35 10.40 1.59 8.51
C ARG A 35 9.22 2.55 8.54
N GLU A 36 9.40 3.71 7.91
CA GLU A 36 8.32 4.67 7.82
C GLU A 36 7.11 4.10 7.11
N LEU A 37 7.36 3.40 6.01
CA LEU A 37 6.30 2.82 5.22
C LEU A 37 5.53 1.79 6.02
N LYS A 38 6.25 0.97 6.78
CA LYS A 38 5.61 -0.03 7.61
C LYS A 38 4.74 0.59 8.70
N GLU A 39 5.26 1.64 9.33
CA GLU A 39 4.53 2.32 10.38
C GLU A 39 3.26 2.98 9.83
N VAL A 40 3.38 3.61 8.69
CA VAL A 40 2.24 4.26 8.06
C VAL A 40 1.21 3.24 7.61
N ARG A 41 1.66 2.11 7.11
CA ARG A 41 0.76 1.05 6.68
C ARG A 41 -0.13 0.60 7.84
N VAL A 42 0.49 0.39 9.00
CA VAL A 42 -0.26 -0.02 10.19
C VAL A 42 -1.18 1.10 10.67
N LYS A 43 -0.68 2.32 10.65
CA LYS A 43 -1.44 3.46 11.12
C LYS A 43 -2.69 3.70 10.28
N LEU A 44 -2.58 3.55 8.98
CA LEU A 44 -3.71 3.75 8.08
C LEU A 44 -4.65 2.56 8.01
N GLY A 45 -4.24 1.42 8.56
CA GLY A 45 -5.04 0.22 8.48
C GLY A 45 -5.03 -0.43 7.11
N VAL A 46 -3.93 -0.28 6.39
CA VAL A 46 -3.80 -0.87 5.06
C VAL A 46 -3.88 -2.38 5.15
N LYS A 47 -4.69 -2.98 4.31
CA LYS A 47 -4.82 -4.42 4.23
C LYS A 47 -3.95 -4.94 3.11
N THR A 48 -3.54 -6.20 3.24
CA THR A 48 -2.72 -6.81 2.21
C THR A 48 -3.31 -8.16 1.84
N PHE A 49 -3.06 -8.57 0.61
CA PHE A 49 -3.38 -9.93 0.20
C PHE A 49 -2.37 -10.33 -0.86
N HIS A 50 -2.32 -11.62 -1.14
CA HIS A 50 -1.38 -12.09 -2.16
C HIS A 50 -2.09 -12.97 -3.15
N LEU A 51 -1.59 -12.95 -4.37
CA LEU A 51 -2.06 -13.82 -5.44
C LEU A 51 -0.88 -14.63 -5.93
N ILE A 52 -1.13 -15.90 -6.19
CA ILE A 52 -0.10 -16.77 -6.73
C ILE A 52 -0.48 -17.04 -8.18
N ASN A 53 0.40 -16.61 -9.11
CA ASN A 53 0.09 -16.82 -10.52
C ASN A 53 0.56 -18.19 -10.97
N GLU A 54 0.39 -18.46 -12.28
CA GLU A 54 0.68 -19.78 -12.82
C GLU A 54 2.13 -20.18 -12.69
N ASP A 55 3.02 -19.21 -12.61
CA ASP A 55 4.43 -19.48 -12.47
C ASP A 55 4.85 -19.66 -11.03
N SER A 56 3.89 -19.78 -10.12
CA SER A 56 4.13 -19.92 -8.69
C SER A 56 4.77 -18.68 -8.07
N GLU A 57 4.65 -17.54 -8.72
CA GLU A 57 5.16 -16.30 -8.16
C GLU A 57 4.08 -15.68 -7.29
N THR A 58 4.48 -15.23 -6.12
CA THR A 58 3.56 -14.59 -5.20
C THR A 58 3.67 -13.09 -5.34
N ASN A 59 2.55 -12.45 -5.62
CA ASN A 59 2.49 -10.99 -5.73
C ASN A 59 1.66 -10.45 -4.59
N TRP A 60 2.21 -9.50 -3.86
CA TRP A 60 1.54 -8.90 -2.71
C TRP A 60 0.93 -7.57 -3.10
N PHE A 61 -0.30 -7.35 -2.68
CA PHE A 61 -1.04 -6.13 -3.00
C PHE A 61 -1.49 -5.45 -1.72
N TRP A 62 -1.54 -4.13 -1.74
CA TRP A 62 -2.00 -3.32 -0.62
C TRP A 62 -3.24 -2.56 -1.04
N TYR A 63 -4.18 -2.40 -0.12
CA TYR A 63 -5.37 -1.61 -0.38
C TYR A 63 -5.89 -1.02 0.92
N LEU A 64 -6.63 0.09 0.81
CA LEU A 64 -7.29 0.68 1.95
C LEU A 64 -8.72 0.15 1.97
N PRO A 65 -9.14 -0.51 3.03
CA PRO A 65 -10.51 -0.97 3.11
C PRO A 65 -11.42 0.24 3.19
N GLU A 66 -12.55 0.18 2.52
CA GLU A 66 -13.49 1.24 2.66
C GLU A 66 -14.11 1.10 3.98
N GLU A 67 -13.96 2.08 4.78
CA GLU A 67 -14.44 1.95 6.06
C GLU A 67 -15.79 2.32 6.13
N GLY A 68 -16.27 2.03 5.57
CA GLY A 68 -17.47 2.55 5.88
C GLY A 68 -17.44 3.56 6.92
N ASN A 69 -16.78 3.55 6.88
CA ASN A 69 -16.93 4.04 7.42
C ASN A 69 -17.59 4.30 7.90
N ASN A 70 -17.73 4.14 8.19
CA ASN A 70 -18.26 4.06 8.60
C ASN A 70 -18.84 4.27 8.91
N ALA A 71 -19.01 4.33 8.82
CA ALA A 71 -19.65 4.31 9.25
C ALA A 71 -20.13 4.23 9.43
#